data_053cb50e738148971249bcc2b9925751
#
_entry.id   053cb50e738148971249bcc2b9925751
#
_cell.length_a   1.000
_cell.length_b   1.000
_cell.length_c   1.000
_cell.angle_alpha   90.00
_cell.angle_beta   90.00
_cell.angle_gamma   90.00
#
_symmetry.space_group_name_H-M   'P 1'
#
loop_
_entity.id
_entity.type
_entity.pdbx_description
1 polymer ?
#
loop_
_entity_poly.entity_id
_entity_poly.type
_entity_poly.pdbx_seq_one_letter_code
_entity_poly.pdbx_strand_id
1 'polypeptide(L)'
;MSSTARLDPPVPTSAAPKRTHHRTTPIKGLADRTAGYVFLLPWFAGLAIFTVGPLVYSLYLSFTDYNLLQPPHWVGLANFREMFAHDPRFYHAVKVTLIYVVVVTPVKLALALAVAVLLNRRRRGVGLYRSLFYLPSLLGTSVAVALVWRSMFGQGGAVSNGLGSLGLPRTDFINSTTWSLPAIILLACWQFGAPMVIFLAGLKQIPSELYDAVSVDGAGTWGRFRHVTLPLLSPVLFFNVLLETINSFQAFTPAFVISNGSGGPADSTLFYTLYLYQRGFTDFRFGYASAMAWTLLATVAVLTALMFRASRAWVFYTDGGSR
;
A
#
# COMPACT_ATOMS: atom_id res chain seq x y z
N MET A 1 11.46 96.27 8.88
CA MET A 1 10.62 95.30 8.17
C MET A 1 10.66 94.06 8.98
N SER A 2 9.58 93.81 9.68
CA SER A 2 9.42 92.78 10.72
C SER A 2 8.96 91.46 10.11
N SER A 3 9.74 90.39 10.28
CA SER A 3 9.37 89.05 9.87
C SER A 3 8.87 88.26 11.13
N THR A 4 7.56 88.08 11.22
CA THR A 4 6.92 87.33 12.27
C THR A 4 7.01 85.86 11.88
N ALA A 5 7.80 85.06 12.66
CA ALA A 5 7.83 83.57 12.57
C ALA A 5 6.55 83.03 13.24
N ARG A 6 5.73 82.31 12.46
CA ARG A 6 4.63 81.52 12.98
C ARG A 6 5.19 80.26 13.59
N LEU A 7 4.91 80.04 14.89
CA LEU A 7 5.14 78.83 15.59
C LEU A 7 3.95 77.86 15.31
N ASP A 8 4.24 76.73 14.69
CA ASP A 8 3.26 75.66 14.50
C ASP A 8 2.89 75.00 15.86
N PRO A 9 1.62 74.59 16.05
CA PRO A 9 1.20 73.92 17.28
C PRO A 9 1.77 72.49 17.37
N PRO A 10 2.01 71.98 18.59
CA PRO A 10 2.60 70.63 18.79
C PRO A 10 1.64 69.53 18.32
N VAL A 11 2.18 68.60 17.54
CA VAL A 11 1.52 67.40 17.06
C VAL A 11 1.18 66.52 18.28
N PRO A 12 -0.08 66.02 18.43
CA PRO A 12 -0.43 65.15 19.56
C PRO A 12 0.30 63.79 19.39
N THR A 13 1.10 63.42 20.39
CA THR A 13 1.75 62.13 20.52
C THR A 13 0.70 61.03 20.59
N SER A 14 0.66 60.19 19.56
CA SER A 14 -0.16 59.01 19.49
C SER A 14 0.16 58.08 20.66
N ALA A 15 -0.83 57.85 21.50
CA ALA A 15 -0.74 56.90 22.61
C ALA A 15 -0.49 55.50 22.07
N ALA A 16 0.60 54.85 22.47
CA ALA A 16 0.94 53.49 22.11
C ALA A 16 -0.19 52.54 22.54
N PRO A 17 -0.58 51.55 21.73
CA PRO A 17 -1.64 50.60 22.04
C PRO A 17 -1.25 49.79 23.30
N LYS A 18 -2.09 49.81 24.31
CA LYS A 18 -1.96 48.95 25.51
C LYS A 18 -1.94 47.46 25.04
N ARG A 19 -0.76 46.80 25.15
CA ARG A 19 -0.64 45.37 25.00
C ARG A 19 -1.51 44.72 26.09
N THR A 20 -2.66 44.21 25.69
CA THR A 20 -3.46 43.30 26.53
C THR A 20 -2.68 42.00 26.66
N HIS A 21 -2.02 41.82 27.79
CA HIS A 21 -1.51 40.53 28.19
C HIS A 21 -2.71 39.58 28.32
N HIS A 22 -2.92 38.75 27.32
CA HIS A 22 -3.72 37.55 27.49
C HIS A 22 -3.06 36.73 28.62
N ARG A 23 -3.62 36.81 29.80
CA ARG A 23 -3.33 35.86 30.88
C ARG A 23 -3.70 34.48 30.35
N THR A 24 -2.73 33.74 29.91
CA THR A 24 -2.86 32.27 29.77
C THR A 24 -3.05 31.72 31.17
N THR A 25 -4.29 31.39 31.51
CA THR A 25 -4.61 30.62 32.70
C THR A 25 -3.80 29.33 32.67
N PRO A 26 -3.04 28.99 33.72
CA PRO A 26 -2.33 27.74 33.78
C PRO A 26 -3.35 26.60 33.69
N ILE A 27 -3.30 25.84 32.62
CA ILE A 27 -4.09 24.64 32.38
C ILE A 27 -3.78 23.70 33.56
N LYS A 28 -4.79 23.37 34.36
CA LYS A 28 -4.68 22.45 35.51
C LYS A 28 -4.36 21.05 34.95
N GLY A 29 -3.08 20.70 34.92
CA GLY A 29 -2.52 19.59 34.12
C GLY A 29 -2.86 18.17 34.58
N LEU A 30 -3.77 17.95 35.53
CA LEU A 30 -4.27 16.62 35.90
C LEU A 30 -5.70 16.39 35.43
N ALA A 31 -6.58 17.42 35.49
CA ALA A 31 -7.94 17.31 34.95
C ALA A 31 -7.98 17.15 33.41
N ASP A 32 -7.04 17.78 32.71
CA ASP A 32 -6.95 17.66 31.23
C ASP A 32 -6.44 16.30 30.78
N ARG A 33 -5.57 15.63 31.55
CA ARG A 33 -5.09 14.28 31.20
C ARG A 33 -6.21 13.26 31.35
N THR A 34 -6.99 13.30 32.40
CA THR A 34 -8.15 12.40 32.59
C THR A 34 -9.24 12.67 31.57
N ALA A 35 -9.52 13.92 31.22
CA ALA A 35 -10.46 14.27 30.18
C ALA A 35 -10.01 13.70 28.84
N GLY A 36 -8.72 13.77 28.48
CA GLY A 36 -8.18 13.19 27.27
C GLY A 36 -8.40 11.67 27.18
N TYR A 37 -8.17 10.93 28.27
CA TYR A 37 -8.42 9.48 28.29
C TYR A 37 -9.92 9.15 28.20
N VAL A 38 -10.80 9.93 28.82
CA VAL A 38 -12.25 9.74 28.73
C VAL A 38 -12.75 9.95 27.28
N PHE A 39 -12.24 10.96 26.57
CA PHE A 39 -12.57 11.17 25.15
C PHE A 39 -12.06 10.05 24.23
N LEU A 40 -10.94 9.42 24.57
CA LEU A 40 -10.38 8.30 23.80
C LEU A 40 -11.02 6.95 24.17
N LEU A 41 -11.74 6.85 25.30
CA LEU A 41 -12.30 5.60 25.80
C LEU A 41 -13.22 4.90 24.79
N PRO A 42 -14.16 5.57 24.08
CA PRO A 42 -14.98 4.91 23.07
C PRO A 42 -14.16 4.30 21.93
N TRP A 43 -13.08 4.98 21.52
CA TRP A 43 -12.17 4.47 20.48
C TRP A 43 -11.39 3.26 21.00
N PHE A 44 -10.83 3.31 22.20
CA PHE A 44 -10.13 2.18 22.80
C PHE A 44 -11.06 0.99 23.05
N ALA A 45 -12.30 1.23 23.49
CA ALA A 45 -13.29 0.18 23.65
C ALA A 45 -13.63 -0.49 22.30
N GLY A 46 -13.86 0.32 21.26
CA GLY A 46 -14.05 -0.21 19.89
C GLY A 46 -12.86 -1.01 19.39
N LEU A 47 -11.65 -0.51 19.56
CA LEU A 47 -10.41 -1.21 19.21
C LEU A 47 -10.27 -2.55 19.97
N ALA A 48 -10.51 -2.53 21.30
CA ALA A 48 -10.41 -3.73 22.12
C ALA A 48 -11.45 -4.80 21.73
N ILE A 49 -12.70 -4.41 21.53
CA ILE A 49 -13.81 -5.34 21.26
C ILE A 49 -13.75 -5.84 19.80
N PHE A 50 -13.53 -4.97 18.82
CA PHE A 50 -13.67 -5.32 17.41
C PHE A 50 -12.36 -5.67 16.71
N THR A 51 -11.22 -5.38 17.31
CA THR A 51 -9.91 -5.70 16.70
C THR A 51 -9.09 -6.62 17.59
N VAL A 52 -8.76 -6.19 18.80
CA VAL A 52 -7.87 -6.96 19.69
C VAL A 52 -8.55 -8.24 20.16
N GLY A 53 -9.82 -8.19 20.55
CA GLY A 53 -10.59 -9.34 21.01
C GLY A 53 -10.61 -10.48 19.97
N PRO A 54 -11.14 -10.26 18.75
CA PRO A 54 -11.12 -11.26 17.69
C PRO A 54 -9.71 -11.72 17.30
N LEU A 55 -8.72 -10.83 17.32
CA LEU A 55 -7.33 -11.18 17.03
C LEU A 55 -6.79 -12.19 18.07
N VAL A 56 -6.95 -11.90 19.36
CA VAL A 56 -6.52 -12.80 20.45
C VAL A 56 -7.30 -14.11 20.40
N TYR A 57 -8.60 -14.05 20.13
CA TYR A 57 -9.42 -15.25 19.98
C TYR A 57 -8.98 -16.12 18.78
N SER A 58 -8.67 -15.48 17.64
CA SER A 58 -8.09 -16.19 16.48
C SER A 58 -6.73 -16.83 16.81
N LEU A 59 -5.91 -16.17 17.65
CA LEU A 59 -4.67 -16.78 18.13
C LEU A 59 -4.94 -18.04 18.96
N TYR A 60 -5.89 -17.97 19.88
CA TYR A 60 -6.33 -19.15 20.65
C TYR A 60 -6.81 -20.27 19.73
N LEU A 61 -7.67 -19.96 18.74
CA LEU A 61 -8.19 -20.93 17.79
C LEU A 61 -7.08 -21.60 16.97
N SER A 62 -5.97 -20.92 16.70
CA SER A 62 -4.85 -21.50 15.94
C SER A 62 -4.22 -22.74 16.62
N PHE A 63 -4.43 -22.89 17.93
CA PHE A 63 -3.98 -24.04 18.73
C PHE A 63 -5.08 -25.05 19.00
N THR A 64 -6.23 -24.96 18.31
CA THR A 64 -7.40 -25.83 18.49
C THR A 64 -7.81 -26.49 17.17
N ASP A 65 -8.64 -27.54 17.27
CA ASP A 65 -9.24 -28.24 16.12
C ASP A 65 -10.61 -27.66 15.71
N TYR A 66 -10.85 -26.38 16.02
CA TYR A 66 -12.15 -25.73 15.83
C TYR A 66 -12.67 -25.81 14.39
N ASN A 67 -13.95 -26.28 14.26
CA ASN A 67 -14.61 -26.56 12.98
C ASN A 67 -16.05 -26.01 12.88
N LEU A 68 -16.48 -25.10 13.76
CA LEU A 68 -17.83 -24.55 13.92
C LEU A 68 -18.89 -25.53 14.44
N LEU A 69 -18.72 -26.82 14.26
CA LEU A 69 -19.72 -27.83 14.62
C LEU A 69 -19.53 -28.33 16.04
N GLN A 70 -18.34 -28.24 16.56
CA GLN A 70 -17.93 -28.70 17.88
C GLN A 70 -17.20 -27.61 18.66
N PRO A 71 -17.24 -27.65 20.00
CA PRO A 71 -16.42 -26.76 20.80
C PRO A 71 -14.93 -26.92 20.46
N PRO A 72 -14.13 -25.86 20.55
CA PRO A 72 -12.69 -25.92 20.26
C PRO A 72 -11.98 -26.81 21.30
N HIS A 73 -11.32 -27.88 20.88
CA HIS A 73 -10.43 -28.68 21.71
C HIS A 73 -8.99 -28.28 21.47
N TRP A 74 -8.22 -28.18 22.54
CA TRP A 74 -6.82 -27.81 22.47
C TRP A 74 -5.96 -28.90 21.86
N VAL A 75 -5.29 -28.61 20.73
CA VAL A 75 -4.40 -29.54 20.01
C VAL A 75 -2.95 -29.07 19.97
N GLY A 76 -2.64 -27.95 20.65
CA GLY A 76 -1.30 -27.37 20.68
C GLY A 76 -0.81 -26.98 19.29
N LEU A 77 0.38 -27.41 18.89
CA LEU A 77 0.99 -27.06 17.61
C LEU A 77 0.61 -27.99 16.43
N ALA A 78 -0.44 -28.82 16.57
CA ALA A 78 -0.81 -29.79 15.53
C ALA A 78 -1.12 -29.11 14.17
N ASN A 79 -1.86 -27.99 14.17
CA ASN A 79 -2.15 -27.23 12.95
C ASN A 79 -0.87 -26.73 12.25
N PHE A 80 0.08 -26.20 13.02
CA PHE A 80 1.35 -25.73 12.48
C PHE A 80 2.21 -26.88 11.96
N ARG A 81 2.22 -28.02 12.68
CA ARG A 81 2.93 -29.22 12.22
C ARG A 81 2.34 -29.77 10.94
N GLU A 82 1.01 -29.86 10.82
CA GLU A 82 0.33 -30.27 9.60
C GLU A 82 0.70 -29.34 8.45
N MET A 83 0.61 -28.01 8.66
CA MET A 83 0.91 -26.99 7.65
C MET A 83 2.33 -27.09 7.12
N PHE A 84 3.34 -27.23 8.01
CA PHE A 84 4.75 -27.23 7.61
C PHE A 84 5.31 -28.61 7.26
N ALA A 85 4.68 -29.72 7.67
CA ALA A 85 5.24 -31.04 7.43
C ALA A 85 4.40 -31.93 6.48
N HIS A 86 3.09 -31.68 6.38
CA HIS A 86 2.19 -32.61 5.73
C HIS A 86 1.25 -31.98 4.69
N ASP A 87 1.34 -30.66 4.43
CA ASP A 87 0.45 -29.99 3.46
C ASP A 87 1.25 -29.46 2.25
N PRO A 88 1.38 -30.26 1.16
CA PRO A 88 2.07 -29.82 -0.06
C PRO A 88 1.34 -28.66 -0.75
N ARG A 89 0.02 -28.56 -0.59
CA ARG A 89 -0.80 -27.50 -1.18
C ARG A 89 -0.51 -26.14 -0.54
N PHE A 90 -0.17 -26.13 0.76
CA PHE A 90 0.33 -24.94 1.46
C PHE A 90 1.59 -24.38 0.80
N TYR A 91 2.58 -25.23 0.54
CA TYR A 91 3.82 -24.80 -0.12
C TYR A 91 3.58 -24.30 -1.54
N HIS A 92 2.64 -24.91 -2.26
CA HIS A 92 2.25 -24.43 -3.58
C HIS A 92 1.64 -23.02 -3.50
N ALA A 93 0.72 -22.78 -2.57
CA ALA A 93 0.11 -21.47 -2.32
C ALA A 93 1.15 -20.41 -1.92
N VAL A 94 2.09 -20.77 -1.07
CA VAL A 94 3.24 -19.90 -0.72
C VAL A 94 4.06 -19.54 -1.97
N LYS A 95 4.42 -20.53 -2.79
CA LYS A 95 5.19 -20.33 -4.03
C LYS A 95 4.48 -19.39 -5.00
N VAL A 96 3.19 -19.63 -5.27
CA VAL A 96 2.38 -18.78 -6.18
C VAL A 96 2.32 -17.35 -5.66
N THR A 97 2.09 -17.16 -4.35
CA THR A 97 2.06 -15.84 -3.73
C THR A 97 3.41 -15.15 -3.81
N LEU A 98 4.51 -15.84 -3.54
CA LEU A 98 5.86 -15.27 -3.64
C LEU A 98 6.19 -14.84 -5.08
N ILE A 99 5.87 -15.66 -6.08
CA ILE A 99 6.05 -15.28 -7.50
C ILE A 99 5.25 -14.01 -7.79
N TYR A 100 3.99 -13.97 -7.36
CA TYR A 100 3.14 -12.78 -7.55
C TYR A 100 3.75 -11.54 -6.90
N VAL A 101 4.15 -11.59 -5.63
CA VAL A 101 4.74 -10.47 -4.90
C VAL A 101 6.03 -9.98 -5.55
N VAL A 102 6.94 -10.90 -5.88
CA VAL A 102 8.26 -10.58 -6.47
C VAL A 102 8.13 -9.96 -7.85
N VAL A 103 7.11 -10.33 -8.62
CA VAL A 103 6.89 -9.77 -9.97
C VAL A 103 6.07 -8.49 -9.91
N VAL A 104 4.95 -8.48 -9.19
CA VAL A 104 4.03 -7.33 -9.16
C VAL A 104 4.68 -6.12 -8.52
N THR A 105 5.33 -6.28 -7.37
CA THR A 105 5.89 -5.13 -6.64
C THR A 105 6.87 -4.32 -7.49
N PRO A 106 7.94 -4.89 -8.08
CA PRO A 106 8.86 -4.08 -8.89
C PRO A 106 8.25 -3.58 -10.19
N VAL A 107 7.45 -4.40 -10.90
CA VAL A 107 6.87 -4.00 -12.20
C VAL A 107 5.88 -2.86 -12.02
N LYS A 108 4.95 -2.99 -11.08
CA LYS A 108 3.94 -1.96 -10.79
C LYS A 108 4.58 -0.65 -10.32
N LEU A 109 5.58 -0.72 -9.43
CA LEU A 109 6.28 0.46 -8.96
C LEU A 109 7.17 1.11 -10.03
N ALA A 110 7.81 0.32 -10.89
CA ALA A 110 8.55 0.84 -12.04
C ALA A 110 7.62 1.59 -13.01
N LEU A 111 6.46 1.03 -13.33
CA LEU A 111 5.43 1.70 -14.15
C LEU A 111 4.93 2.97 -13.47
N ALA A 112 4.61 2.91 -12.18
CA ALA A 112 4.16 4.06 -11.40
C ALA A 112 5.19 5.20 -11.40
N LEU A 113 6.46 4.88 -11.15
CA LEU A 113 7.55 5.85 -11.15
C LEU A 113 7.79 6.43 -12.55
N ALA A 114 7.80 5.60 -13.59
CA ALA A 114 7.98 6.06 -14.97
C ALA A 114 6.90 7.07 -15.36
N VAL A 115 5.62 6.75 -15.09
CA VAL A 115 4.50 7.65 -15.39
C VAL A 115 4.55 8.90 -14.48
N ALA A 116 4.91 8.78 -13.20
CA ALA A 116 5.08 9.95 -12.31
C ALA A 116 6.16 10.92 -12.85
N VAL A 117 7.31 10.42 -13.30
CA VAL A 117 8.36 11.23 -13.91
C VAL A 117 7.88 11.93 -15.19
N LEU A 118 7.11 11.24 -16.03
CA LEU A 118 6.52 11.83 -17.23
C LEU A 118 5.51 12.94 -16.90
N LEU A 119 4.66 12.73 -15.88
CA LEU A 119 3.65 13.68 -15.43
C LEU A 119 4.20 14.80 -14.53
N ASN A 120 5.45 14.72 -14.09
CA ASN A 120 6.10 15.79 -13.34
C ASN A 120 6.46 17.00 -14.21
N ARG A 121 6.50 16.81 -15.53
CA ARG A 121 6.76 17.92 -16.48
C ARG A 121 5.57 18.88 -16.51
N ARG A 122 5.86 20.20 -16.55
CA ARG A 122 4.83 21.24 -16.71
C ARG A 122 4.26 21.20 -18.12
N ARG A 123 3.08 20.56 -18.30
CA ARG A 123 2.34 20.54 -19.57
C ARG A 123 0.86 20.88 -19.33
N ARG A 124 0.23 21.49 -20.33
CA ARG A 124 -1.23 21.70 -20.30
C ARG A 124 -1.94 20.34 -20.29
N GLY A 125 -2.99 20.20 -19.46
CA GLY A 125 -3.78 18.94 -19.39
C GLY A 125 -3.23 17.84 -18.46
N VAL A 126 -2.09 18.03 -17.77
CA VAL A 126 -1.51 17.02 -16.85
C VAL A 126 -2.52 16.57 -15.78
N GLY A 127 -3.43 17.44 -15.34
CA GLY A 127 -4.49 17.08 -14.39
C GLY A 127 -5.39 15.95 -14.90
N LEU A 128 -5.82 16.04 -16.16
CA LEU A 128 -6.65 15.01 -16.79
C LEU A 128 -5.91 13.67 -16.91
N TYR A 129 -4.66 13.68 -17.35
CA TYR A 129 -3.84 12.46 -17.40
C TYR A 129 -3.66 11.82 -16.03
N ARG A 130 -3.43 12.63 -14.97
CA ARG A 130 -3.36 12.12 -13.59
C ARG A 130 -4.65 11.40 -13.18
N SER A 131 -5.81 12.01 -13.45
CA SER A 131 -7.10 11.41 -13.15
C SER A 131 -7.32 10.11 -13.91
N LEU A 132 -6.99 10.07 -15.21
CA LEU A 132 -7.13 8.88 -16.04
C LEU A 132 -6.23 7.73 -15.58
N PHE A 133 -4.97 7.99 -15.25
CA PHE A 133 -4.07 6.96 -14.72
C PHE A 133 -4.36 6.55 -13.28
N TYR A 134 -5.03 7.42 -12.50
CA TYR A 134 -5.43 7.10 -11.14
C TYR A 134 -6.74 6.31 -11.08
N LEU A 135 -7.63 6.48 -12.08
CA LEU A 135 -8.95 5.84 -12.13
C LEU A 135 -8.91 4.31 -11.93
N PRO A 136 -8.00 3.54 -12.58
CA PRO A 136 -7.88 2.11 -12.32
C PRO A 136 -7.65 1.76 -10.83
N SER A 137 -6.86 2.54 -10.13
CA SER A 137 -6.58 2.32 -8.72
C SER A 137 -7.76 2.65 -7.80
N LEU A 138 -8.63 3.58 -8.20
CA LEU A 138 -9.88 3.88 -7.47
C LEU A 138 -10.89 2.74 -7.58
N LEU A 139 -10.95 2.12 -8.76
CA LEU A 139 -11.79 0.93 -8.97
C LEU A 139 -11.21 -0.30 -8.26
N GLY A 140 -9.93 -0.29 -8.02
CA GLY A 140 -9.14 -1.09 -7.11
C GLY A 140 -9.40 -2.59 -7.18
N THR A 141 -9.46 -3.21 -6.01
CA THR A 141 -9.76 -4.64 -5.80
C THR A 141 -11.26 -4.94 -5.88
N SER A 142 -12.02 -4.17 -6.68
CA SER A 142 -13.46 -4.37 -6.86
C SER A 142 -13.73 -5.72 -7.54
N VAL A 143 -14.70 -6.45 -7.02
CA VAL A 143 -15.23 -7.68 -7.62
C VAL A 143 -15.68 -7.42 -9.05
N ALA A 144 -16.31 -6.26 -9.31
CA ALA A 144 -16.79 -5.88 -10.64
C ALA A 144 -15.64 -5.80 -11.66
N VAL A 145 -14.52 -5.18 -11.30
CA VAL A 145 -13.34 -5.11 -12.18
C VAL A 145 -12.75 -6.50 -12.44
N ALA A 146 -12.67 -7.34 -11.41
CA ALA A 146 -12.18 -8.71 -11.58
C ALA A 146 -13.12 -9.55 -12.48
N LEU A 147 -14.44 -9.35 -12.41
CA LEU A 147 -15.40 -10.00 -13.31
C LEU A 147 -15.26 -9.53 -14.75
N VAL A 148 -15.13 -8.20 -14.97
CA VAL A 148 -14.87 -7.65 -16.31
C VAL A 148 -13.56 -8.19 -16.86
N TRP A 149 -12.50 -8.22 -16.04
CA TRP A 149 -11.20 -8.78 -16.42
C TRP A 149 -11.30 -10.24 -16.84
N ARG A 150 -12.00 -11.02 -16.04
CA ARG A 150 -12.25 -12.42 -16.33
C ARG A 150 -13.02 -12.61 -17.66
N SER A 151 -14.04 -11.80 -17.93
CA SER A 151 -14.78 -11.88 -19.18
C SER A 151 -13.94 -11.44 -20.39
N MET A 152 -13.04 -10.47 -20.23
CA MET A 152 -12.16 -10.02 -21.32
C MET A 152 -11.06 -11.03 -21.67
N PHE A 153 -10.46 -11.67 -20.65
CA PHE A 153 -9.32 -12.57 -20.81
C PHE A 153 -9.70 -14.06 -20.84
N GLY A 154 -10.97 -14.41 -20.57
CA GLY A 154 -11.48 -15.78 -20.65
C GLY A 154 -11.74 -16.25 -22.07
N GLN A 155 -12.23 -17.47 -22.18
CA GLN A 155 -12.57 -18.09 -23.46
C GLN A 155 -13.61 -17.26 -24.23
N GLY A 156 -13.31 -16.93 -25.49
CA GLY A 156 -14.19 -16.09 -26.31
C GLY A 156 -14.25 -14.62 -25.88
N GLY A 157 -13.43 -14.19 -24.93
CA GLY A 157 -13.34 -12.79 -24.49
C GLY A 157 -12.70 -11.88 -25.54
N ALA A 158 -12.82 -10.57 -25.30
CA ALA A 158 -12.35 -9.53 -26.23
C ALA A 158 -10.86 -9.67 -26.57
N VAL A 159 -10.02 -10.02 -25.59
CA VAL A 159 -8.58 -10.20 -25.81
C VAL A 159 -8.29 -11.43 -26.67
N SER A 160 -8.93 -12.57 -26.37
CA SER A 160 -8.77 -13.81 -27.14
C SER A 160 -9.24 -13.66 -28.59
N ASN A 161 -10.38 -12.98 -28.81
CA ASN A 161 -10.91 -12.70 -30.15
C ASN A 161 -10.05 -11.68 -30.91
N GLY A 162 -9.54 -10.65 -30.21
CA GLY A 162 -8.61 -9.69 -30.79
C GLY A 162 -7.31 -10.34 -31.28
N LEU A 163 -6.75 -11.27 -30.53
CA LEU A 163 -5.59 -12.07 -30.97
C LEU A 163 -5.92 -12.91 -32.22
N GLY A 164 -7.11 -13.53 -32.20
CA GLY A 164 -7.58 -14.31 -33.39
C GLY A 164 -7.73 -13.46 -34.66
N SER A 165 -8.17 -12.20 -34.53
CA SER A 165 -8.27 -11.28 -35.68
C SER A 165 -6.90 -10.85 -36.23
N LEU A 166 -5.84 -10.93 -35.42
CA LEU A 166 -4.46 -10.67 -35.79
C LEU A 166 -3.72 -11.94 -36.32
N GLY A 167 -4.44 -13.05 -36.46
CA GLY A 167 -3.85 -14.33 -36.89
C GLY A 167 -3.08 -15.08 -35.80
N LEU A 168 -3.18 -14.65 -34.53
CA LEU A 168 -2.56 -15.31 -33.38
C LEU A 168 -3.51 -16.36 -32.77
N PRO A 169 -2.98 -17.38 -32.06
CA PRO A 169 -3.81 -18.38 -31.40
C PRO A 169 -4.78 -17.76 -30.42
N ARG A 170 -6.05 -18.15 -30.48
CA ARG A 170 -7.06 -17.78 -29.46
C ARG A 170 -6.72 -18.50 -28.18
N THR A 171 -6.27 -17.76 -27.18
CA THR A 171 -5.82 -18.28 -25.89
C THR A 171 -6.84 -17.95 -24.82
N ASP A 172 -7.24 -18.96 -24.04
CA ASP A 172 -7.95 -18.74 -22.78
C ASP A 172 -6.92 -18.45 -21.68
N PHE A 173 -6.77 -17.18 -21.35
CA PHE A 173 -5.78 -16.75 -20.36
C PHE A 173 -6.20 -17.10 -18.92
N ILE A 174 -7.48 -17.25 -18.67
CA ILE A 174 -8.01 -17.50 -17.33
C ILE A 174 -7.92 -18.99 -16.96
N ASN A 175 -8.27 -19.87 -17.88
CA ASN A 175 -8.26 -21.31 -17.64
C ASN A 175 -6.97 -22.02 -18.11
N SER A 176 -5.89 -21.26 -18.28
CA SER A 176 -4.57 -21.78 -18.62
C SER A 176 -3.68 -21.88 -17.37
N THR A 177 -3.02 -23.02 -17.17
CA THR A 177 -2.02 -23.18 -16.10
C THR A 177 -0.82 -22.23 -16.22
N THR A 178 -0.52 -21.80 -17.45
CA THR A 178 0.63 -20.91 -17.72
C THR A 178 0.25 -19.43 -17.67
N TRP A 179 -0.95 -19.07 -18.15
CA TRP A 179 -1.34 -17.68 -18.38
C TRP A 179 -2.23 -17.07 -17.29
N SER A 180 -2.86 -17.88 -16.43
CA SER A 180 -3.78 -17.37 -15.41
C SER A 180 -3.10 -16.46 -14.38
N LEU A 181 -1.92 -16.83 -13.89
CA LEU A 181 -1.16 -15.98 -12.97
C LEU A 181 -0.64 -14.69 -13.66
N PRO A 182 -0.05 -14.72 -14.85
CA PRO A 182 0.26 -13.52 -15.64
C PRO A 182 -0.94 -12.59 -15.87
N ALA A 183 -2.13 -13.13 -16.13
CA ALA A 183 -3.33 -12.30 -16.29
C ALA A 183 -3.70 -11.54 -15.01
N ILE A 184 -3.55 -12.15 -13.82
CA ILE A 184 -3.76 -11.49 -12.53
C ILE A 184 -2.65 -10.47 -12.25
N ILE A 185 -1.40 -10.77 -12.60
CA ILE A 185 -0.26 -9.84 -12.48
C ILE A 185 -0.51 -8.59 -13.34
N LEU A 186 -0.99 -8.78 -14.58
CA LEU A 186 -1.32 -7.66 -15.46
C LEU A 186 -2.44 -6.78 -14.89
N LEU A 187 -3.47 -7.37 -14.28
CA LEU A 187 -4.52 -6.64 -13.57
C LEU A 187 -3.96 -5.79 -12.44
N ALA A 188 -3.07 -6.37 -11.62
CA ALA A 188 -2.44 -5.65 -10.53
C ALA A 188 -1.52 -4.52 -11.03
N CYS A 189 -0.76 -4.76 -12.10
CA CYS A 189 0.09 -3.74 -12.72
C CYS A 189 -0.73 -2.60 -13.34
N TRP A 190 -1.90 -2.89 -13.92
CA TRP A 190 -2.81 -1.85 -14.43
C TRP A 190 -3.28 -0.87 -13.35
N GLN A 191 -3.30 -1.28 -12.10
CA GLN A 191 -3.67 -0.46 -10.93
C GLN A 191 -2.48 0.32 -10.33
N PHE A 192 -1.54 0.77 -11.14
CA PHE A 192 -0.34 1.50 -10.69
C PHE A 192 -0.60 2.95 -10.24
N GLY A 193 -1.83 3.46 -10.38
CA GLY A 193 -2.15 4.88 -10.18
C GLY A 193 -1.92 5.41 -8.77
N ALA A 194 -2.23 4.62 -7.73
CA ALA A 194 -2.03 5.06 -6.35
C ALA A 194 -0.53 5.28 -6.01
N PRO A 195 0.38 4.33 -6.24
CA PRO A 195 1.82 4.59 -6.05
C PRO A 195 2.36 5.67 -6.99
N MET A 196 1.81 5.82 -8.21
CA MET A 196 2.17 6.91 -9.12
C MET A 196 1.91 8.30 -8.48
N VAL A 197 0.75 8.50 -7.84
CA VAL A 197 0.42 9.78 -7.19
C VAL A 197 1.37 10.05 -6.03
N ILE A 198 1.73 9.04 -5.25
CA ILE A 198 2.68 9.16 -4.13
C ILE A 198 4.07 9.54 -4.66
N PHE A 199 4.55 8.87 -5.72
CA PHE A 199 5.82 9.24 -6.38
C PHE A 199 5.77 10.67 -6.92
N LEU A 200 4.68 11.07 -7.56
CA LEU A 200 4.53 12.41 -8.11
C LEU A 200 4.56 13.49 -7.02
N ALA A 201 3.97 13.21 -5.84
CA ALA A 201 4.05 14.09 -4.69
C ALA A 201 5.50 14.24 -4.18
N GLY A 202 6.22 13.12 -4.07
CA GLY A 202 7.63 13.12 -3.70
C GLY A 202 8.52 13.86 -4.71
N LEU A 203 8.31 13.64 -6.01
CA LEU A 203 9.05 14.36 -7.07
C LEU A 203 8.88 15.87 -7.02
N LYS A 204 7.73 16.38 -6.58
CA LYS A 204 7.47 17.81 -6.46
C LYS A 204 8.12 18.46 -5.24
N GLN A 205 8.58 17.68 -4.29
CA GLN A 205 9.28 18.18 -3.10
C GLN A 205 10.77 18.38 -3.35
N ILE A 206 11.32 17.87 -4.47
CA ILE A 206 12.72 18.02 -4.82
C ILE A 206 12.96 19.43 -5.33
N PRO A 207 13.83 20.25 -4.69
CA PRO A 207 14.15 21.61 -5.12
C PRO A 207 14.75 21.64 -6.53
N SER A 208 14.31 22.63 -7.35
CA SER A 208 14.79 22.77 -8.73
C SER A 208 16.28 23.10 -8.82
N GLU A 209 16.80 23.80 -7.81
CA GLU A 209 18.20 24.22 -7.72
C GLU A 209 19.17 23.02 -7.78
N LEU A 210 18.78 21.86 -7.24
CA LEU A 210 19.58 20.65 -7.30
C LEU A 210 19.70 20.11 -8.74
N TYR A 211 18.63 20.24 -9.53
CA TYR A 211 18.68 19.88 -10.95
C TYR A 211 19.52 20.84 -11.77
N ASP A 212 19.48 22.13 -11.44
CA ASP A 212 20.24 23.17 -12.11
C ASP A 212 21.74 23.01 -11.82
N ALA A 213 22.13 22.76 -10.56
CA ALA A 213 23.50 22.51 -10.17
C ALA A 213 24.14 21.36 -10.97
N VAL A 214 23.46 20.19 -10.98
CA VAL A 214 23.95 18.99 -11.70
C VAL A 214 23.94 19.19 -13.23
N SER A 215 23.12 20.16 -13.71
CA SER A 215 23.10 20.52 -15.14
C SER A 215 24.32 21.32 -15.55
N VAL A 216 24.83 22.19 -14.67
CA VAL A 216 26.08 22.95 -14.88
C VAL A 216 27.27 21.98 -14.95
N ASP A 217 27.24 20.90 -14.19
CA ASP A 217 28.25 19.82 -14.23
C ASP A 217 28.13 18.92 -15.49
N GLY A 218 27.24 19.25 -16.43
CA GLY A 218 27.09 18.54 -17.71
C GLY A 218 26.29 17.26 -17.66
N ALA A 219 25.59 16.95 -16.55
CA ALA A 219 24.79 15.74 -16.46
C ALA A 219 23.54 15.79 -17.35
N GLY A 220 23.41 14.80 -18.22
CA GLY A 220 22.21 14.56 -19.04
C GLY A 220 21.01 14.10 -18.19
N THR A 221 19.86 13.86 -18.85
CA THR A 221 18.60 13.46 -18.19
C THR A 221 18.75 12.21 -17.31
N TRP A 222 19.48 11.21 -17.74
CA TRP A 222 19.74 9.98 -16.98
C TRP A 222 20.63 10.26 -15.75
N GLY A 223 21.65 11.10 -15.90
CA GLY A 223 22.51 11.52 -14.79
C GLY A 223 21.72 12.22 -13.68
N ARG A 224 20.84 13.17 -14.05
CA ARG A 224 19.92 13.85 -13.11
C ARG A 224 18.99 12.87 -12.41
N PHE A 225 18.41 11.91 -13.15
CA PHE A 225 17.54 10.89 -12.57
C PHE A 225 18.28 10.02 -11.55
N ARG A 226 19.47 9.51 -11.91
CA ARG A 226 20.24 8.59 -11.06
C ARG A 226 20.86 9.26 -9.83
N HIS A 227 21.36 10.50 -9.97
CA HIS A 227 22.13 11.16 -8.91
C HIS A 227 21.33 12.16 -8.08
N VAL A 228 20.20 12.67 -8.59
CA VAL A 228 19.34 13.62 -7.86
C VAL A 228 17.99 12.98 -7.54
N THR A 229 17.25 12.57 -8.59
CA THR A 229 15.86 12.11 -8.41
C THR A 229 15.78 10.85 -7.56
N LEU A 230 16.49 9.81 -7.93
CA LEU A 230 16.38 8.51 -7.28
C LEU A 230 16.85 8.52 -5.81
N PRO A 231 17.99 9.15 -5.45
CA PRO A 231 18.41 9.26 -4.05
C PRO A 231 17.43 10.06 -3.19
N LEU A 232 16.98 11.23 -3.65
CA LEU A 232 16.07 12.08 -2.90
C LEU A 232 14.65 11.50 -2.83
N LEU A 233 14.27 10.66 -3.78
CA LEU A 233 13.00 9.95 -3.79
C LEU A 233 13.04 8.64 -3.00
N SER A 234 14.21 8.21 -2.52
CA SER A 234 14.39 6.91 -1.85
C SER A 234 13.47 6.69 -0.64
N PRO A 235 13.11 7.68 0.21
CA PRO A 235 12.15 7.47 1.30
C PRO A 235 10.74 7.15 0.77
N VAL A 236 10.33 7.84 -0.30
CA VAL A 236 9.03 7.62 -0.96
C VAL A 236 9.01 6.28 -1.69
N LEU A 237 10.14 5.90 -2.32
CA LEU A 237 10.30 4.60 -2.95
C LEU A 237 10.20 3.48 -1.91
N PHE A 238 10.90 3.60 -0.79
CA PHE A 238 10.84 2.64 0.31
C PHE A 238 9.41 2.48 0.84
N PHE A 239 8.70 3.58 1.08
CA PHE A 239 7.32 3.57 1.53
C PHE A 239 6.39 2.84 0.55
N ASN A 240 6.50 3.12 -0.76
CA ASN A 240 5.71 2.44 -1.78
C ASN A 240 6.06 0.94 -1.89
N VAL A 241 7.34 0.57 -1.83
CA VAL A 241 7.77 -0.86 -1.84
C VAL A 241 7.19 -1.58 -0.64
N LEU A 242 7.24 -0.97 0.55
CA LEU A 242 6.69 -1.53 1.77
C LEU A 242 5.17 -1.78 1.65
N LEU A 243 4.41 -0.75 1.27
CA LEU A 243 2.96 -0.84 1.12
C LEU A 243 2.56 -1.86 0.05
N GLU A 244 3.21 -1.82 -1.12
CA GLU A 244 2.88 -2.74 -2.21
C GLU A 244 3.22 -4.19 -1.85
N THR A 245 4.32 -4.42 -1.15
CA THR A 245 4.68 -5.76 -0.66
C THR A 245 3.60 -6.30 0.29
N ILE A 246 3.18 -5.50 1.29
CA ILE A 246 2.12 -5.90 2.23
C ILE A 246 0.81 -6.18 1.47
N ASN A 247 0.39 -5.29 0.58
CA ASN A 247 -0.84 -5.45 -0.21
C ASN A 247 -0.79 -6.69 -1.11
N SER A 248 0.36 -6.98 -1.72
CA SER A 248 0.54 -8.14 -2.59
C SER A 248 0.46 -9.46 -1.82
N PHE A 249 1.01 -9.55 -0.60
CA PHE A 249 0.83 -10.73 0.25
C PHE A 249 -0.61 -10.97 0.70
N GLN A 250 -1.41 -9.91 0.79
CA GLN A 250 -2.81 -9.95 1.19
C GLN A 250 -3.79 -10.01 0.00
N ALA A 251 -3.28 -10.14 -1.23
CA ALA A 251 -4.12 -10.20 -2.43
C ALA A 251 -5.05 -11.42 -2.37
N PHE A 252 -6.37 -11.18 -2.45
CA PHE A 252 -7.41 -12.19 -2.36
C PHE A 252 -8.43 -12.06 -3.50
N THR A 253 -9.09 -10.91 -3.61
CA THR A 253 -10.25 -10.71 -4.49
C THR A 253 -9.99 -11.08 -5.95
N PRO A 254 -8.88 -10.65 -6.59
CA PRO A 254 -8.61 -11.03 -7.97
C PRO A 254 -8.47 -12.54 -8.16
N ALA A 255 -7.73 -13.21 -7.26
CA ALA A 255 -7.55 -14.65 -7.33
C ALA A 255 -8.88 -15.39 -7.11
N PHE A 256 -9.67 -14.99 -6.11
CA PHE A 256 -10.96 -15.59 -5.80
C PHE A 256 -11.95 -15.44 -6.96
N VAL A 257 -12.14 -14.23 -7.48
CA VAL A 257 -13.15 -13.94 -8.52
C VAL A 257 -12.75 -14.56 -9.86
N ILE A 258 -11.48 -14.43 -10.25
CA ILE A 258 -10.98 -14.92 -11.53
C ILE A 258 -11.03 -16.44 -11.59
N SER A 259 -10.67 -17.12 -10.49
CA SER A 259 -10.68 -18.60 -10.41
C SER A 259 -11.99 -19.19 -9.90
N ASN A 260 -13.04 -18.40 -9.64
CA ASN A 260 -14.27 -18.85 -8.93
C ASN A 260 -13.98 -19.53 -7.57
N GLY A 261 -12.99 -19.05 -6.87
CA GLY A 261 -12.62 -19.61 -5.57
C GLY A 261 -11.84 -20.93 -5.64
N SER A 262 -11.60 -21.50 -6.81
CA SER A 262 -10.93 -22.80 -6.97
C SER A 262 -9.41 -22.75 -6.82
N GLY A 263 -8.77 -21.60 -7.09
CA GLY A 263 -7.31 -21.46 -7.23
C GLY A 263 -6.84 -21.67 -8.67
N GLY A 264 -7.78 -21.79 -9.64
CA GLY A 264 -7.49 -21.96 -11.07
C GLY A 264 -7.04 -23.37 -11.45
N PRO A 265 -6.73 -23.59 -12.73
CA PRO A 265 -6.28 -24.88 -13.20
C PRO A 265 -4.95 -25.27 -12.56
N ALA A 266 -4.90 -26.48 -11.98
CA ALA A 266 -3.75 -27.02 -11.24
C ALA A 266 -3.20 -26.07 -10.16
N ASP A 267 -4.10 -25.39 -9.44
CA ASP A 267 -3.78 -24.43 -8.36
C ASP A 267 -2.87 -23.25 -8.83
N SER A 268 -2.83 -22.95 -10.14
CA SER A 268 -1.94 -21.93 -10.73
C SER A 268 -2.16 -20.50 -10.21
N THR A 269 -3.32 -20.23 -9.61
CA THR A 269 -3.67 -18.96 -8.98
C THR A 269 -4.10 -19.14 -7.53
N LEU A 270 -3.66 -20.23 -6.90
CA LEU A 270 -3.94 -20.50 -5.50
C LEU A 270 -3.06 -19.62 -4.62
N PHE A 271 -3.52 -18.40 -4.36
CA PHE A 271 -2.83 -17.50 -3.43
C PHE A 271 -2.98 -17.98 -1.99
N TYR A 272 -2.04 -17.62 -1.16
CA TYR A 272 -2.05 -17.95 0.26
C TYR A 272 -3.37 -17.60 0.95
N THR A 273 -3.85 -16.37 0.72
CA THR A 273 -5.13 -15.86 1.25
C THR A 273 -6.34 -16.62 0.73
N LEU A 274 -6.30 -17.07 -0.53
CA LEU A 274 -7.34 -17.90 -1.11
C LEU A 274 -7.34 -19.31 -0.50
N TYR A 275 -6.17 -19.88 -0.30
CA TYR A 275 -6.05 -21.19 0.36
C TYR A 275 -6.51 -21.14 1.82
N LEU A 276 -6.12 -20.09 2.55
CA LEU A 276 -6.63 -19.83 3.89
C LEU A 276 -8.17 -19.76 3.91
N TYR A 277 -8.75 -19.03 2.95
CA TYR A 277 -10.21 -18.95 2.82
C TYR A 277 -10.84 -20.33 2.55
N GLN A 278 -10.27 -21.12 1.64
CA GLN A 278 -10.77 -22.49 1.37
C GLN A 278 -10.73 -23.33 2.64
N ARG A 279 -9.60 -23.36 3.37
CA ARG A 279 -9.46 -24.13 4.62
C ARG A 279 -10.45 -23.70 5.69
N GLY A 280 -10.67 -22.38 5.86
CA GLY A 280 -11.60 -21.85 6.85
C GLY A 280 -13.07 -22.04 6.47
N PHE A 281 -13.45 -21.56 5.28
CA PHE A 281 -14.86 -21.40 4.92
C PHE A 281 -15.41 -22.47 3.99
N THR A 282 -14.55 -23.21 3.28
CA THR A 282 -14.98 -24.34 2.45
C THR A 282 -14.82 -25.66 3.19
N ASP A 283 -13.68 -25.84 3.85
CA ASP A 283 -13.36 -27.09 4.56
C ASP A 283 -13.77 -27.04 6.04
N PHE A 284 -14.25 -25.89 6.53
CA PHE A 284 -14.65 -25.62 7.93
C PHE A 284 -13.55 -25.89 8.97
N ARG A 285 -12.27 -25.81 8.58
CA ARG A 285 -11.10 -26.01 9.44
C ARG A 285 -10.60 -24.67 10.00
N PHE A 286 -11.40 -24.05 10.87
CA PHE A 286 -11.10 -22.71 11.39
C PHE A 286 -9.83 -22.65 12.23
N GLY A 287 -9.52 -23.71 12.99
CA GLY A 287 -8.27 -23.81 13.74
C GLY A 287 -7.05 -23.73 12.80
N TYR A 288 -7.07 -24.52 11.73
CA TYR A 288 -6.01 -24.53 10.71
C TYR A 288 -5.92 -23.18 9.95
N ALA A 289 -7.06 -22.61 9.54
CA ALA A 289 -7.10 -21.32 8.87
C ALA A 289 -6.57 -20.19 9.77
N SER A 290 -6.87 -20.24 11.08
CA SER A 290 -6.32 -19.31 12.07
C SER A 290 -4.80 -19.45 12.20
N ALA A 291 -4.26 -20.68 12.20
CA ALA A 291 -2.82 -20.92 12.19
C ALA A 291 -2.16 -20.36 10.92
N MET A 292 -2.79 -20.50 9.75
CA MET A 292 -2.35 -19.89 8.50
C MET A 292 -2.36 -18.36 8.60
N ALA A 293 -3.43 -17.75 9.14
CA ALA A 293 -3.52 -16.30 9.28
C ALA A 293 -2.38 -15.73 10.16
N TRP A 294 -2.09 -16.36 11.26
CA TRP A 294 -0.98 -15.98 12.16
C TRP A 294 0.39 -16.19 11.52
N THR A 295 0.55 -17.26 10.73
CA THR A 295 1.79 -17.50 9.95
C THR A 295 1.99 -16.41 8.91
N LEU A 296 0.94 -15.99 8.20
CA LEU A 296 1.01 -14.85 7.25
C LEU A 296 1.37 -13.55 7.96
N LEU A 297 0.71 -13.26 9.09
CA LEU A 297 1.00 -12.07 9.89
C LEU A 297 2.47 -12.05 10.33
N ALA A 298 2.97 -13.15 10.88
CA ALA A 298 4.36 -13.28 11.30
C ALA A 298 5.32 -13.09 10.10
N THR A 299 5.03 -13.71 8.96
CA THR A 299 5.84 -13.58 7.74
C THR A 299 5.91 -12.14 7.27
N VAL A 300 4.78 -11.44 7.15
CA VAL A 300 4.72 -10.04 6.73
C VAL A 300 5.40 -9.13 7.76
N ALA A 301 5.23 -9.37 9.05
CA ALA A 301 5.90 -8.62 10.11
C ALA A 301 7.44 -8.77 10.05
N VAL A 302 7.93 -9.99 9.87
CA VAL A 302 9.38 -10.26 9.72
C VAL A 302 9.92 -9.60 8.46
N LEU A 303 9.25 -9.75 7.32
CA LEU A 303 9.66 -9.08 6.08
C LEU A 303 9.68 -7.57 6.23
N THR A 304 8.66 -6.99 6.86
CA THR A 304 8.60 -5.55 7.16
C THR A 304 9.78 -5.12 8.03
N ALA A 305 10.07 -5.85 9.09
CA ALA A 305 11.22 -5.56 9.95
C ALA A 305 12.56 -5.65 9.19
N LEU A 306 12.72 -6.66 8.34
CA LEU A 306 13.90 -6.79 7.47
C LEU A 306 14.02 -5.64 6.46
N MET A 307 12.91 -5.21 5.86
CA MET A 307 12.87 -4.06 4.96
C MET A 307 13.28 -2.76 5.67
N PHE A 308 12.78 -2.52 6.90
CA PHE A 308 13.21 -1.37 7.70
C PHE A 308 14.69 -1.44 8.09
N ARG A 309 15.21 -2.63 8.38
CA ARG A 309 16.64 -2.80 8.64
C ARG A 309 17.47 -2.52 7.40
N ALA A 310 17.06 -3.02 6.25
CA ALA A 310 17.73 -2.82 4.97
C ALA A 310 17.66 -1.35 4.49
N SER A 311 16.58 -0.64 4.78
CA SER A 311 16.37 0.74 4.34
C SER A 311 17.45 1.69 4.89
N ARG A 312 18.00 1.42 6.07
CA ARG A 312 19.07 2.23 6.68
C ARG A 312 20.31 2.35 5.79
N ALA A 313 20.54 1.41 4.87
CA ALA A 313 21.71 1.38 4.01
C ALA A 313 21.54 2.19 2.70
N TRP A 314 20.31 2.48 2.25
CA TRP A 314 20.07 3.09 0.93
C TRP A 314 19.04 4.23 0.92
N VAL A 315 18.28 4.44 2.01
CA VAL A 315 17.32 5.53 2.12
C VAL A 315 18.02 6.77 2.67
N PHE A 316 17.99 7.85 1.90
CA PHE A 316 18.57 9.14 2.28
C PHE A 316 17.47 10.01 2.91
N TYR A 317 17.52 10.20 4.21
CA TYR A 317 16.73 11.21 4.90
C TYR A 317 17.47 12.53 4.84
N THR A 318 16.86 13.56 4.29
CA THR A 318 17.32 14.95 4.39
C THR A 318 16.96 15.48 5.78
N ASP A 319 17.51 14.87 6.84
CA ASP A 319 17.43 15.48 8.16
C ASP A 319 18.29 16.73 8.16
N GLY A 320 17.63 17.88 8.36
CA GLY A 320 18.33 19.10 8.69
C GLY A 320 19.22 18.83 9.92
N GLY A 321 20.50 18.69 9.67
CA GLY A 321 21.46 18.33 10.69
C GLY A 321 21.41 19.28 11.89
N SER A 322 20.99 18.75 13.00
CA SER A 322 21.45 19.19 14.31
C SER A 322 22.28 18.03 14.89
N ARG A 323 23.55 18.03 14.59
CA ARG A 323 24.58 17.47 15.46
C ARG A 323 25.24 18.62 16.18
#